data_cf6e61b159672a59e7222e74ab00b65a
#
_entry.id   cf6e61b159672a59e7222e74ab00b65a
#
_cell.length_a   1.000
_cell.length_b   1.000
_cell.length_c   1.000
_cell.angle_alpha   90.00
_cell.angle_beta   90.00
_cell.angle_gamma   90.00
#
_symmetry.space_group_name_H-M   'P 1'
#
loop_
_entity.id
_entity.type
_entity.pdbx_description
1 polymer ?
#
loop_
_entity_poly.entity_id
_entity_poly.type
_entity_poly.pdbx_seq_one_letter_code
_entity_poly.pdbx_strand_id
1 'polypeptide(L)'
;HWRIGLRWFEEHLIDWDPASNAMGWQWSAGSGPDATPYFRVFNPVTQLDKFDPDRAYVRRWIAEGQGRPPKTALQYFDAVPRAWGLSPDARYPDPVVTPEAGRARALDAYGNRGF
;
A
#
# COMPACT_ATOMS: atom_id res chain seq x y z
N HIS A 1 -14.15 -2.54 0.56
CA HIS A 1 -14.35 -4.01 0.55
C HIS A 1 -13.19 -4.68 -0.19
N TRP A 2 -12.65 -5.79 0.35
CA TRP A 2 -11.46 -6.46 -0.18
C TRP A 2 -11.56 -6.87 -1.67
N ARG A 3 -12.76 -7.15 -2.17
CA ARG A 3 -12.99 -7.46 -3.59
C ARG A 3 -12.64 -6.32 -4.55
N ILE A 4 -12.64 -5.07 -4.07
CA ILE A 4 -12.19 -3.92 -4.87
C ILE A 4 -10.69 -4.04 -5.13
N GLY A 5 -9.91 -4.30 -4.10
CA GLY A 5 -8.47 -4.52 -4.23
C GLY A 5 -8.12 -5.79 -5.04
N LEU A 6 -8.91 -6.87 -4.87
CA LEU A 6 -8.77 -8.08 -5.67
C LEU A 6 -8.84 -7.78 -7.18
N ARG A 7 -9.87 -7.04 -7.60
CA ARG A 7 -10.04 -6.62 -9.01
C ARG A 7 -8.94 -5.68 -9.46
N TRP A 8 -8.57 -4.74 -8.61
CA TRP A 8 -7.49 -3.80 -8.93
C TRP A 8 -6.17 -4.54 -9.20
N PHE A 9 -5.83 -5.53 -8.40
CA PHE A 9 -4.63 -6.35 -8.62
C PHE A 9 -4.73 -7.19 -9.90
N GLU A 10 -5.88 -7.80 -10.18
CA GLU A 10 -6.16 -8.54 -11.40
C GLU A 10 -5.95 -7.69 -12.67
N GLU A 11 -6.34 -6.41 -12.61
CA GLU A 11 -6.25 -5.49 -13.76
C GLU A 11 -4.85 -4.88 -13.95
N HIS A 12 -4.02 -4.82 -12.90
CA HIS A 12 -2.79 -4.00 -12.92
C HIS A 12 -1.49 -4.77 -12.65
N LEU A 13 -1.53 -5.94 -12.01
CA LEU A 13 -0.31 -6.70 -11.74
C LEU A 13 0.14 -7.49 -12.98
N ILE A 14 1.41 -7.31 -13.35
CA ILE A 14 2.04 -8.03 -14.47
C ILE A 14 2.23 -9.51 -14.13
N ASP A 15 2.54 -9.80 -12.87
CA ASP A 15 2.74 -11.12 -12.29
C ASP A 15 1.50 -11.65 -11.56
N TRP A 16 0.30 -11.24 -12.00
CA TRP A 16 -0.94 -11.64 -11.37
C TRP A 16 -1.14 -13.17 -11.42
N ASP A 17 -1.47 -13.73 -10.27
CA ASP A 17 -1.90 -15.12 -10.11
C ASP A 17 -3.26 -15.17 -9.38
N PRO A 18 -4.28 -15.83 -9.94
CA PRO A 18 -5.63 -15.82 -9.38
C PRO A 18 -5.71 -16.42 -7.98
N ALA A 19 -4.98 -17.50 -7.72
CA ALA A 19 -5.01 -18.17 -6.42
C ALA A 19 -4.32 -17.31 -5.34
N SER A 20 -3.12 -16.84 -5.62
CA SER A 20 -2.36 -15.98 -4.72
C SER A 20 -3.09 -14.66 -4.43
N ASN A 21 -3.68 -14.06 -5.47
CA ASN A 21 -4.46 -12.83 -5.32
C ASN A 21 -5.70 -13.05 -4.44
N ALA A 22 -6.49 -14.09 -4.71
CA ALA A 22 -7.70 -14.38 -3.95
C ALA A 22 -7.39 -14.73 -2.48
N MET A 23 -6.39 -15.58 -2.25
CA MET A 23 -5.98 -15.97 -0.91
C MET A 23 -5.38 -14.80 -0.12
N GLY A 24 -4.51 -13.99 -0.73
CA GLY A 24 -3.88 -12.84 -0.09
C GLY A 24 -4.90 -11.77 0.33
N TRP A 25 -5.88 -11.46 -0.51
CA TRP A 25 -6.92 -10.51 -0.18
C TRP A 25 -7.90 -11.02 0.90
N GLN A 26 -8.26 -12.30 0.85
CA GLN A 26 -9.07 -12.92 1.90
C GLN A 26 -8.31 -12.98 3.22
N TRP A 27 -7.03 -13.33 3.19
CA TRP A 27 -6.17 -13.29 4.37
C TRP A 27 -6.10 -11.89 4.99
N SER A 28 -5.89 -10.86 4.18
CA SER A 28 -5.87 -9.46 4.61
C SER A 28 -7.21 -9.00 5.20
N ALA A 29 -8.32 -9.56 4.71
CA ALA A 29 -9.66 -9.31 5.24
C ALA A 29 -10.01 -10.12 6.50
N GLY A 30 -9.14 -11.03 6.93
CA GLY A 30 -9.37 -11.92 8.07
C GLY A 30 -10.46 -12.96 7.82
N SER A 31 -10.70 -13.35 6.57
CA SER A 31 -11.80 -14.24 6.16
C SER A 31 -11.36 -15.44 5.32
N GLY A 32 -10.08 -15.62 5.08
CA GLY A 32 -9.55 -16.71 4.27
C GLY A 32 -9.42 -18.04 5.01
N PRO A 33 -9.25 -19.16 4.26
CA PRO A 33 -9.06 -20.49 4.87
C PRO A 33 -7.75 -20.60 5.66
N ASP A 34 -6.75 -19.82 5.30
CA ASP A 34 -5.48 -19.67 6.03
C ASP A 34 -5.55 -18.46 6.95
N ALA A 35 -6.61 -18.39 7.76
CA ALA A 35 -6.79 -17.30 8.70
C ALA A 35 -5.73 -17.35 9.79
N THR A 36 -5.06 -16.24 10.00
CA THR A 36 -4.28 -16.03 11.22
C THR A 36 -5.20 -16.16 12.44
N PRO A 37 -4.71 -16.60 13.60
CA PRO A 37 -5.53 -16.77 14.79
C PRO A 37 -6.21 -15.49 15.28
N TYR A 38 -5.78 -14.34 14.77
CA TYR A 38 -6.42 -13.04 15.03
C TYR A 38 -6.17 -12.06 13.90
N PHE A 39 -7.10 -11.14 13.70
CA PHE A 39 -7.01 -10.08 12.71
C PHE A 39 -5.90 -9.09 13.06
N ARG A 40 -5.01 -8.83 12.10
CA ARG A 40 -3.91 -7.87 12.25
C ARG A 40 -4.07 -6.71 11.29
N VAL A 41 -3.94 -5.50 11.83
CA VAL A 41 -3.84 -4.28 11.02
C VAL A 41 -2.42 -3.76 11.16
N PHE A 42 -1.66 -3.83 10.06
CA PHE A 42 -0.32 -3.26 10.01
C PHE A 42 -0.38 -1.73 9.91
N ASN A 43 0.45 -1.05 10.70
CA ASN A 43 0.67 0.37 10.55
C ASN A 43 1.86 0.57 9.57
N PRO A 44 1.66 1.20 8.40
CA PRO A 44 2.72 1.38 7.41
C PRO A 44 3.89 2.22 7.92
N VAL A 45 3.65 3.18 8.80
CA VAL A 45 4.72 4.00 9.40
C VAL A 45 5.62 3.14 10.28
N THR A 46 5.04 2.32 11.16
CA THR A 46 5.82 1.41 12.01
C THR A 46 6.58 0.37 11.19
N GLN A 47 5.98 -0.12 10.10
CA GLN A 47 6.66 -1.04 9.20
C GLN A 47 7.83 -0.36 8.48
N LEU A 48 7.66 0.86 8.03
CA LEU A 48 8.72 1.66 7.41
C LEU A 48 9.88 1.88 8.39
N ASP A 49 9.60 2.27 9.63
CA ASP A 49 10.62 2.48 10.66
C ASP A 49 11.40 1.20 10.98
N LYS A 50 10.72 0.05 10.95
CA LYS A 50 11.33 -1.24 11.22
C LYS A 50 12.21 -1.75 10.09
N PHE A 51 11.76 -1.61 8.84
CA PHE A 51 12.40 -2.27 7.68
C PHE A 51 13.24 -1.33 6.82
N ASP A 52 13.06 -0.02 6.96
CA ASP A 52 13.87 1.01 6.30
C ASP A 52 14.22 2.14 7.28
N PRO A 53 14.89 1.83 8.41
CA PRO A 53 15.18 2.80 9.46
C PRO A 53 16.00 3.99 8.95
N ASP A 54 16.94 3.72 8.04
CA ASP A 54 17.78 4.73 7.42
C ASP A 54 17.15 5.40 6.19
N ARG A 55 15.91 5.03 5.85
CA ARG A 55 15.22 5.52 4.64
C ARG A 55 15.99 5.28 3.33
N ALA A 56 16.81 4.23 3.27
CA ALA A 56 17.61 3.90 2.10
C ALA A 56 16.72 3.54 0.90
N TYR A 57 15.68 2.74 1.13
CA TYR A 57 14.71 2.38 0.10
C TYR A 57 13.90 3.60 -0.35
N VAL A 58 13.37 4.38 0.60
CA VAL A 58 12.62 5.61 0.29
C VAL A 58 13.47 6.55 -0.55
N ARG A 59 14.72 6.85 -0.12
CA ARG A 59 15.60 7.75 -0.89
C ARG A 59 15.92 7.23 -2.29
N ARG A 60 15.96 5.91 -2.47
CA ARG A 60 16.26 5.31 -3.78
C ARG A 60 15.10 5.41 -4.76
N TRP A 61 13.85 5.37 -4.29
CA TRP A 61 12.68 5.17 -5.15
C TRP A 61 11.66 6.32 -5.14
N ILE A 62 11.66 7.16 -4.11
CA ILE A 62 10.73 8.29 -3.98
C ILE A 62 11.50 9.59 -4.21
N ALA A 63 11.14 10.33 -5.26
CA ALA A 63 11.82 11.58 -5.58
C ALA A 63 11.28 12.77 -4.79
N GLU A 64 9.99 12.75 -4.50
CA GLU A 64 9.29 13.86 -3.85
C GLU A 64 9.89 14.17 -2.46
N GLY A 65 10.13 15.43 -2.22
CA GLY A 65 10.74 15.92 -0.98
C GLY A 65 12.26 15.77 -0.91
N GLN A 66 12.93 15.24 -1.95
CA GLN A 66 14.39 15.19 -2.04
C GLN A 66 14.93 16.38 -2.85
N GLY A 67 15.92 17.12 -2.31
CA GLY A 67 16.58 18.19 -3.05
C GLY A 67 17.42 17.72 -4.25
N ARG A 68 17.86 16.45 -4.23
CA ARG A 68 18.64 15.81 -5.31
C ARG A 68 18.27 14.32 -5.39
N PRO A 69 17.13 13.98 -5.98
CA PRO A 69 16.70 12.59 -6.09
C PRO A 69 17.63 11.81 -7.05
N PRO A 70 17.87 10.53 -6.78
CA PRO A 70 18.66 9.68 -7.66
C PRO A 70 17.89 9.35 -8.95
N LYS A 71 18.62 8.94 -9.98
CA LYS A 71 18.04 8.57 -11.28
C LYS A 71 16.93 7.51 -11.15
N THR A 72 17.08 6.55 -10.25
CA THR A 72 16.09 5.49 -10.01
C THR A 72 14.73 6.05 -9.54
N ALA A 73 14.74 7.08 -8.68
CA ALA A 73 13.52 7.75 -8.24
C ALA A 73 12.88 8.61 -9.34
N LEU A 74 13.69 9.18 -10.23
CA LEU A 74 13.21 10.00 -11.35
C LEU A 74 12.60 9.18 -12.48
N GLN A 75 13.03 7.92 -12.68
CA GLN A 75 12.52 7.05 -13.75
C GLN A 75 11.00 6.83 -13.69
N TYR A 76 10.41 6.89 -12.52
CA TYR A 76 8.95 6.82 -12.36
C TYR A 76 8.25 7.93 -13.16
N PHE A 77 8.76 9.17 -13.08
CA PHE A 77 8.16 10.33 -13.75
C PHE A 77 8.34 10.31 -15.27
N ASP A 78 9.34 9.56 -15.77
CA ASP A 78 9.51 9.31 -17.21
C ASP A 78 8.49 8.28 -17.73
N ALA A 79 8.03 7.37 -16.87
CA ALA A 79 7.13 6.27 -17.23
C ALA A 79 5.64 6.61 -17.10
N VAL A 80 5.27 7.52 -16.19
CA VAL A 80 3.86 7.85 -15.95
C VAL A 80 3.28 8.77 -17.03
N PRO A 81 1.97 8.68 -17.32
CA PRO A 81 1.32 9.58 -18.28
C PRO A 81 1.44 11.04 -17.85
N ARG A 82 1.86 11.90 -18.77
CA ARG A 82 1.96 13.36 -18.52
C ARG A 82 0.64 14.00 -18.11
N ALA A 83 -0.48 13.42 -18.53
CA ALA A 83 -1.82 13.86 -18.16
C ALA A 83 -2.11 13.79 -16.65
N TRP A 84 -1.33 13.00 -15.90
CA TRP A 84 -1.47 12.92 -14.45
C TRP A 84 -0.89 14.13 -13.72
N GLY A 85 -0.08 14.95 -14.38
CA GLY A 85 0.48 16.17 -13.79
C GLY A 85 1.42 15.95 -12.62
N LEU A 86 2.01 14.75 -12.49
CA LEU A 86 2.94 14.43 -11.43
C LEU A 86 4.31 15.06 -11.69
N SER A 87 4.97 15.49 -10.62
CA SER A 87 6.29 16.12 -10.69
C SER A 87 7.17 15.63 -9.55
N PRO A 88 8.46 15.34 -9.80
CA PRO A 88 9.42 14.98 -8.75
C PRO A 88 9.67 16.13 -7.75
N ASP A 89 9.41 17.38 -8.16
CA ASP A 89 9.57 18.56 -7.31
C ASP A 89 8.36 18.79 -6.39
N ALA A 90 7.28 18.03 -6.60
CA ALA A 90 6.10 18.13 -5.75
C ALA A 90 6.37 17.53 -4.37
N ARG A 91 5.63 17.99 -3.37
CA ARG A 91 5.60 17.32 -2.07
C ARG A 91 4.91 15.96 -2.21
N TYR A 92 5.43 14.94 -1.52
CA TYR A 92 4.73 13.66 -1.41
C TYR A 92 3.32 13.87 -0.83
N PRO A 93 2.28 13.26 -1.41
CA PRO A 93 0.90 13.51 -0.99
C PRO A 93 0.64 13.16 0.47
N ASP A 94 -0.20 13.95 1.12
CA ASP A 94 -0.68 13.61 2.45
C ASP A 94 -1.60 12.37 2.39
N PRO A 95 -1.63 11.55 3.45
CA PRO A 95 -2.52 10.39 3.50
C PRO A 95 -3.99 10.79 3.34
N VAL A 96 -4.71 10.14 2.45
CA VAL A 96 -6.18 10.32 2.29
C VAL A 96 -6.92 9.83 3.55
N VAL A 97 -6.37 8.81 4.22
CA VAL A 97 -6.86 8.28 5.49
C VAL A 97 -5.66 8.10 6.41
N THR A 98 -5.72 8.64 7.62
CA THR A 98 -4.63 8.42 8.59
C THR A 98 -4.56 6.95 9.02
N PRO A 99 -3.36 6.43 9.36
CA PRO A 99 -3.21 5.06 9.85
C PRO A 99 -4.12 4.73 11.03
N GLU A 100 -4.31 5.70 11.95
CA GLU A 100 -5.14 5.54 13.15
C GLU A 100 -6.62 5.41 12.77
N ALA A 101 -7.12 6.29 11.90
CA ALA A 101 -8.50 6.25 11.43
C ALA A 101 -8.77 4.98 10.61
N GLY A 102 -7.84 4.59 9.75
CA GLY A 102 -7.90 3.35 8.98
C GLY A 102 -7.95 2.12 9.88
N ARG A 103 -7.11 2.08 10.91
CA ARG A 103 -7.08 1.00 11.90
C ARG A 103 -8.39 0.92 12.70
N ALA A 104 -8.88 2.05 13.19
CA ALA A 104 -10.12 2.08 13.96
C ALA A 104 -11.31 1.54 13.14
N ARG A 105 -11.45 1.98 11.89
CA ARG A 105 -12.50 1.49 10.97
C ARG A 105 -12.36 -0.01 10.68
N ALA A 106 -11.14 -0.51 10.49
CA ALA A 106 -10.90 -1.93 10.22
C ALA A 106 -11.27 -2.80 11.42
N LEU A 107 -10.90 -2.38 12.63
CA LEU A 107 -11.24 -3.10 13.86
C LEU A 107 -12.74 -3.07 14.16
N ASP A 108 -13.40 -1.94 13.95
CA ASP A 108 -14.85 -1.81 14.09
C ASP A 108 -15.58 -2.75 13.11
N ALA A 109 -15.22 -2.71 11.83
CA ALA A 109 -15.80 -3.60 10.82
C ALA A 109 -15.54 -5.08 11.13
N TYR A 110 -14.37 -5.40 11.67
CA TYR A 110 -14.05 -6.77 12.07
C TYR A 110 -14.86 -7.23 13.30
N GLY A 111 -15.05 -6.34 14.29
CA GLY A 111 -15.87 -6.61 15.48
C GLY A 111 -17.36 -6.78 15.18
N ASN A 112 -17.85 -6.05 14.17
CA ASN A 112 -19.26 -6.04 13.77
C ASN A 112 -19.59 -7.07 12.66
N ARG A 113 -18.65 -7.97 12.32
CA ARG A 113 -18.95 -9.05 11.36
C ARG A 113 -20.00 -9.98 11.94
N GLY A 114 -21.14 -10.12 11.25
CA GLY A 114 -22.15 -11.11 11.58
C GLY A 114 -21.71 -12.51 11.08
N PHE A 115 -21.38 -13.37 11.97
CA PHE A 115 -21.31 -14.81 11.76
C PHE A 115 -22.40 -15.47 12.61
#